data_ccafcf883543b0975b0fb5685cbf8245
#
_entry.id   ccafcf883543b0975b0fb5685cbf8245
#
_cell.length_a   1.000
_cell.length_b   1.000
_cell.length_c   1.000
_cell.angle_alpha   90.00
_cell.angle_beta   90.00
_cell.angle_gamma   90.00
#
_symmetry.space_group_name_H-M   'P 1'
#
loop_
_entity.id
_entity.type
_entity.pdbx_description
1 polymer ?
#
loop_
_entity_poly.entity_id
_entity_poly.type
_entity_poly.pdbx_seq_one_letter_code
_entity_poly.pdbx_strand_id
1 'polypeptide(L)'
;MDNREQAAVVARAANNGDATIAVSLGEPSMEPEVWRKDIRRAKERIGRGQILIVSVIGTPVPGGDAETLIADYADCAGWAAESGADAIEVHLATPDPFVEQTQMIYENVPLAARILHRTRTTVTVPVLAKLGPFKTPRLLHETATRLAAWAHGYVLVHSISRRVFDDKGAPAFDGAGRERADVVGAQTFTVASRQVAEMLAWRKAGAWDRAVLAVGGISTVERARDVLREGADAVLVATAALYDPLFAARFRQIRTAAVA
;
A
#
# COMPACT_ATOMS: atom_id res chain seq x y z
N MET A 1 -16.81 10.32 7.94
CA MET A 1 -16.37 10.68 6.57
C MET A 1 -17.57 10.68 5.66
N ASP A 2 -17.76 11.74 4.88
CA ASP A 2 -18.89 11.85 3.98
C ASP A 2 -18.63 10.91 2.78
N ASN A 3 -19.36 9.82 2.70
CA ASN A 3 -19.28 8.81 1.63
C ASN A 3 -19.87 9.29 0.29
N ARG A 4 -20.11 10.61 0.15
CA ARG A 4 -20.66 11.15 -1.06
C ARG A 4 -19.60 11.17 -2.16
N GLU A 5 -19.88 10.42 -3.22
CA GLU A 5 -19.20 10.43 -4.51
C GLU A 5 -17.81 9.78 -4.57
N GLN A 6 -17.74 8.52 -4.21
CA GLN A 6 -16.63 7.66 -4.64
C GLN A 6 -16.63 7.62 -6.17
N ALA A 7 -15.51 8.00 -6.78
CA ALA A 7 -15.39 8.01 -8.23
C ALA A 7 -14.10 7.34 -8.69
N ALA A 8 -14.20 6.61 -9.79
CA ALA A 8 -13.06 6.02 -10.47
C ALA A 8 -13.12 6.32 -11.97
N VAL A 9 -12.01 6.71 -12.54
CA VAL A 9 -11.84 6.89 -13.99
C VAL A 9 -10.84 5.86 -14.48
N VAL A 10 -11.24 5.05 -15.46
CA VAL A 10 -10.39 4.04 -16.09
C VAL A 10 -9.79 4.62 -17.36
N ALA A 11 -8.47 4.70 -17.43
CA ALA A 11 -7.80 5.07 -18.66
C ALA A 11 -7.97 3.98 -19.72
N ARG A 12 -8.26 4.40 -20.96
CA ARG A 12 -8.36 3.46 -22.08
C ARG A 12 -7.01 2.82 -22.33
N ALA A 13 -6.93 1.51 -22.20
CA ALA A 13 -5.71 0.75 -22.38
C ALA A 13 -5.77 -0.08 -23.68
N ALA A 14 -4.63 -0.24 -24.34
CA ALA A 14 -4.52 -1.10 -25.53
C ALA A 14 -4.64 -2.59 -25.15
N ASN A 15 -4.19 -2.95 -23.95
CA ASN A 15 -4.28 -4.28 -23.39
C ASN A 15 -4.36 -4.22 -21.84
N ASN A 16 -4.66 -5.34 -21.21
CA ASN A 16 -4.80 -5.40 -19.74
C ASN A 16 -3.50 -5.06 -19.00
N GLY A 17 -2.33 -5.28 -19.62
CA GLY A 17 -1.04 -4.94 -19.05
C GLY A 17 -0.77 -3.44 -18.95
N ASP A 18 -1.51 -2.61 -19.69
CA ASP A 18 -1.41 -1.14 -19.69
C ASP A 18 -2.53 -0.48 -18.88
N ALA A 19 -3.40 -1.27 -18.24
CA ALA A 19 -4.53 -0.76 -17.50
C ALA A 19 -4.07 0.17 -16.37
N THR A 20 -4.68 1.35 -16.33
CA THR A 20 -4.42 2.40 -15.35
C THR A 20 -5.77 2.96 -14.89
N ILE A 21 -5.92 3.15 -13.59
CA ILE A 21 -7.12 3.67 -12.97
C ILE A 21 -6.74 4.88 -12.14
N ALA A 22 -7.52 5.94 -12.23
CA ALA A 22 -7.49 7.04 -11.30
C ALA A 22 -8.68 6.91 -10.34
N VAL A 23 -8.44 7.03 -9.05
CA VAL A 23 -9.47 6.84 -8.02
C VAL A 23 -9.49 8.02 -7.05
N SER A 24 -10.69 8.40 -6.65
CA SER A 24 -10.96 9.36 -5.58
C SER A 24 -12.00 8.74 -4.64
N LEU A 25 -11.60 7.66 -3.96
CA LEU A 25 -12.49 6.83 -3.15
C LEU A 25 -12.47 7.21 -1.66
N GLY A 26 -11.49 8.00 -1.23
CA GLY A 26 -11.16 8.12 0.18
C GLY A 26 -10.64 6.78 0.73
N GLU A 27 -10.88 6.56 2.02
CA GLU A 27 -10.49 5.33 2.70
C GLU A 27 -11.76 4.60 3.18
N PRO A 28 -12.53 3.97 2.28
CA PRO A 28 -13.77 3.31 2.65
C PRO A 28 -13.49 2.10 3.53
N SER A 29 -14.23 1.98 4.62
CA SER A 29 -14.17 0.83 5.52
C SER A 29 -15.56 0.45 5.99
N MET A 30 -15.69 -0.76 6.49
CA MET A 30 -16.89 -1.25 7.17
C MET A 30 -16.67 -1.20 8.69
N GLU A 31 -17.74 -1.40 9.45
CA GLU A 31 -17.65 -1.54 10.91
C GLU A 31 -16.73 -2.71 11.30
N PRO A 32 -15.97 -2.60 12.40
CA PRO A 32 -15.03 -3.63 12.83
C PRO A 32 -15.62 -5.04 12.92
N GLU A 33 -16.88 -5.17 13.35
CA GLU A 33 -17.57 -6.46 13.46
C GLU A 33 -17.75 -7.13 12.09
N VAL A 34 -17.84 -6.36 11.03
CA VAL A 34 -17.99 -6.87 9.65
C VAL A 34 -16.66 -7.36 9.12
N TRP A 35 -15.63 -6.48 9.08
CA TRP A 35 -14.35 -6.85 8.47
C TRP A 35 -13.56 -7.87 9.30
N ARG A 36 -13.73 -7.92 10.63
CA ARG A 36 -13.16 -9.00 11.47
C ARG A 36 -13.72 -10.38 11.10
N LYS A 37 -15.00 -10.46 10.76
CA LYS A 37 -15.60 -11.70 10.24
C LYS A 37 -15.02 -12.08 8.89
N ASP A 38 -14.79 -11.08 8.01
CA ASP A 38 -14.24 -11.32 6.69
C ASP A 38 -12.78 -11.78 6.75
N ILE A 39 -11.97 -11.24 7.69
CA ILE A 39 -10.61 -11.73 7.95
C ILE A 39 -10.64 -13.21 8.36
N ARG A 40 -11.51 -13.59 9.33
CA ARG A 40 -11.65 -15.00 9.75
C ARG A 40 -12.04 -15.91 8.59
N ARG A 41 -13.02 -15.49 7.79
CA ARG A 41 -13.45 -16.24 6.60
C ARG A 41 -12.34 -16.36 5.55
N ALA A 42 -11.56 -15.31 5.34
CA ALA A 42 -10.42 -15.36 4.45
C ALA A 42 -9.36 -16.35 4.98
N LYS A 43 -9.07 -16.28 6.27
CA LYS A 43 -8.09 -17.18 6.91
C LYS A 43 -8.47 -18.65 6.81
N GLU A 44 -9.75 -18.98 6.96
CA GLU A 44 -10.28 -20.34 6.79
C GLU A 44 -10.17 -20.88 5.35
N ARG A 45 -10.13 -19.97 4.36
CA ARG A 45 -10.14 -20.33 2.94
C ARG A 45 -8.77 -20.35 2.27
N ILE A 46 -7.77 -19.71 2.85
CA ILE A 46 -6.42 -19.75 2.30
C ILE A 46 -5.81 -21.13 2.50
N GLY A 47 -5.05 -21.58 1.48
CA GLY A 47 -4.41 -22.89 1.47
C GLY A 47 -3.07 -22.92 2.21
N ARG A 48 -2.56 -24.13 2.40
CA ARG A 48 -1.25 -24.33 3.02
C ARG A 48 -0.15 -23.53 2.29
N GLY A 49 0.65 -22.79 3.05
CA GLY A 49 1.74 -21.95 2.52
C GLY A 49 1.28 -20.60 1.99
N GLN A 50 0.00 -20.25 2.12
CA GLN A 50 -0.50 -18.90 1.91
C GLN A 50 -0.54 -18.14 3.23
N ILE A 51 -0.30 -16.82 3.17
CA ILE A 51 -0.36 -15.91 4.30
C ILE A 51 -1.42 -14.84 4.04
N LEU A 52 -2.02 -14.35 5.11
CA LEU A 52 -2.99 -13.26 5.09
C LEU A 52 -2.36 -12.01 5.68
N ILE A 53 -2.04 -11.03 4.84
CA ILE A 53 -1.62 -9.69 5.27
C ILE A 53 -2.85 -8.80 5.29
N VAL A 54 -3.14 -8.20 6.44
CA VAL A 54 -4.25 -7.25 6.59
C VAL A 54 -3.70 -5.84 6.64
N SER A 55 -4.20 -4.99 5.72
CA SER A 55 -3.87 -3.56 5.71
C SER A 55 -4.81 -2.81 6.63
N VAL A 56 -4.25 -2.06 7.57
CA VAL A 56 -4.99 -1.26 8.54
C VAL A 56 -4.70 0.22 8.36
N ILE A 57 -5.72 1.02 8.62
CA ILE A 57 -5.66 2.48 8.64
C ILE A 57 -6.40 3.00 9.86
N GLY A 58 -5.88 4.03 10.50
CA GLY A 58 -6.58 4.73 11.56
C GLY A 58 -7.50 5.81 11.01
N THR A 59 -8.63 5.99 11.62
CA THR A 59 -9.64 6.98 11.24
C THR A 59 -9.52 8.22 12.13
N PRO A 60 -9.16 9.38 11.57
CA PRO A 60 -9.19 10.61 12.35
C PRO A 60 -10.63 10.95 12.73
N VAL A 61 -10.85 11.28 14.00
CA VAL A 61 -12.16 11.71 14.49
C VAL A 61 -12.20 13.24 14.64
N PRO A 62 -13.35 13.89 14.42
CA PRO A 62 -13.48 15.33 14.62
C PRO A 62 -13.09 15.73 16.06
N GLY A 63 -12.16 16.69 16.19
CA GLY A 63 -11.63 17.13 17.49
C GLY A 63 -10.66 16.16 18.19
N GLY A 64 -10.34 15.02 17.54
CA GLY A 64 -9.33 14.09 18.02
C GLY A 64 -7.92 14.62 17.79
N ASP A 65 -6.99 14.09 18.54
CA ASP A 65 -5.56 14.40 18.48
C ASP A 65 -4.74 13.23 17.88
N ALA A 66 -3.43 13.42 17.83
CA ALA A 66 -2.53 12.39 17.33
C ALA A 66 -2.55 11.09 18.17
N GLU A 67 -2.78 11.18 19.49
CA GLU A 67 -2.89 10.00 20.36
C GLU A 67 -4.13 9.17 20.01
N THR A 68 -5.24 9.83 19.76
CA THR A 68 -6.49 9.18 19.33
C THR A 68 -6.29 8.42 18.01
N LEU A 69 -5.64 9.04 17.03
CA LEU A 69 -5.34 8.39 15.75
C LEU A 69 -4.38 7.21 15.92
N ILE A 70 -3.32 7.38 16.72
CA ILE A 70 -2.35 6.31 17.00
C ILE A 70 -3.01 5.11 17.70
N ALA A 71 -3.92 5.38 18.64
CA ALA A 71 -4.67 4.33 19.32
C ALA A 71 -5.55 3.56 18.34
N ASP A 72 -6.27 4.25 17.46
CA ASP A 72 -7.15 3.62 16.47
C ASP A 72 -6.37 2.71 15.48
N TYR A 73 -5.18 3.14 15.02
CA TYR A 73 -4.29 2.27 14.24
C TYR A 73 -3.93 0.98 14.99
N ALA A 74 -3.59 1.11 16.28
CA ALA A 74 -3.20 -0.03 17.10
C ALA A 74 -4.37 -0.97 17.38
N ASP A 75 -5.56 -0.44 17.64
CA ASP A 75 -6.79 -1.20 17.88
C ASP A 75 -7.18 -1.98 16.61
N CYS A 76 -7.18 -1.32 15.44
CA CYS A 76 -7.41 -1.98 14.16
C CYS A 76 -6.40 -3.12 13.91
N ALA A 77 -5.12 -2.90 14.21
CA ALA A 77 -4.09 -3.93 14.07
C ALA A 77 -4.30 -5.10 15.05
N GLY A 78 -4.64 -4.81 16.29
CA GLY A 78 -4.97 -5.82 17.31
C GLY A 78 -6.13 -6.69 16.88
N TRP A 79 -7.24 -6.07 16.47
CA TRP A 79 -8.42 -6.78 15.98
C TRP A 79 -8.15 -7.62 14.71
N ALA A 80 -7.31 -7.12 13.81
CA ALA A 80 -6.92 -7.86 12.61
C ALA A 80 -6.07 -9.09 12.97
N ALA A 81 -5.10 -8.94 13.87
CA ALA A 81 -4.27 -10.05 14.35
C ALA A 81 -5.10 -11.10 15.10
N GLU A 82 -5.98 -10.69 16.02
CA GLU A 82 -6.95 -11.58 16.72
C GLU A 82 -7.88 -12.31 15.75
N SER A 83 -8.17 -11.73 14.60
CA SER A 83 -9.04 -12.32 13.59
C SER A 83 -8.30 -13.27 12.64
N GLY A 84 -6.97 -13.41 12.76
CA GLY A 84 -6.18 -14.40 12.05
C GLY A 84 -5.24 -13.83 10.97
N ALA A 85 -4.94 -12.54 10.98
CA ALA A 85 -3.90 -11.97 10.13
C ALA A 85 -2.53 -12.58 10.47
N ASP A 86 -1.76 -12.96 9.45
CA ASP A 86 -0.38 -13.44 9.61
C ASP A 86 0.64 -12.29 9.65
N ALA A 87 0.27 -11.13 9.13
CA ALA A 87 1.04 -9.89 9.21
C ALA A 87 0.09 -8.69 9.10
N ILE A 88 0.52 -7.56 9.65
CA ILE A 88 -0.20 -6.29 9.55
C ILE A 88 0.57 -5.36 8.61
N GLU A 89 -0.12 -4.81 7.62
CA GLU A 89 0.35 -3.68 6.82
C GLU A 89 -0.24 -2.40 7.40
N VAL A 90 0.60 -1.52 7.94
CA VAL A 90 0.19 -0.18 8.41
C VAL A 90 0.20 0.78 7.22
N HIS A 91 -0.97 1.23 6.82
CA HIS A 91 -1.13 2.15 5.69
C HIS A 91 -0.84 3.59 6.10
N LEU A 92 0.35 4.08 5.75
CA LEU A 92 0.81 5.42 6.08
C LEU A 92 0.73 6.40 4.90
N ALA A 93 0.37 5.90 3.70
CA ALA A 93 0.24 6.74 2.49
C ALA A 93 -1.16 7.37 2.40
N THR A 94 -1.61 7.95 3.49
CA THR A 94 -2.88 8.67 3.65
C THR A 94 -2.59 10.09 4.16
N PRO A 95 -3.46 11.08 3.91
CA PRO A 95 -3.27 12.44 4.38
C PRO A 95 -3.06 12.52 5.90
N ASP A 96 -2.12 13.34 6.32
CA ASP A 96 -1.94 13.70 7.72
C ASP A 96 -3.03 14.68 8.15
N PRO A 97 -3.93 14.29 9.07
CA PRO A 97 -5.07 15.14 9.44
C PRO A 97 -4.69 16.32 10.35
N PHE A 98 -3.44 16.42 10.79
CA PHE A 98 -2.97 17.46 11.73
C PHE A 98 -2.20 18.58 11.05
N VAL A 99 -2.09 18.56 9.72
CA VAL A 99 -1.41 19.59 8.95
C VAL A 99 -2.33 20.14 7.86
N GLU A 100 -2.25 21.46 7.62
CA GLU A 100 -3.07 22.13 6.59
C GLU A 100 -2.64 21.80 5.15
N GLN A 101 -1.39 21.35 4.96
CA GLN A 101 -0.85 20.98 3.65
C GLN A 101 -1.18 19.53 3.36
N THR A 102 -1.23 19.17 2.07
CA THR A 102 -1.41 17.79 1.59
C THR A 102 -0.16 16.93 1.85
N GLN A 103 0.26 16.84 3.10
CA GLN A 103 1.32 15.97 3.57
C GLN A 103 0.72 14.62 3.92
N MET A 104 1.41 13.54 3.56
CA MET A 104 1.02 12.19 3.95
C MET A 104 1.61 11.82 5.31
N ILE A 105 0.98 10.90 6.04
CA ILE A 105 1.47 10.46 7.35
C ILE A 105 2.92 9.95 7.26
N TYR A 106 3.29 9.22 6.20
CA TYR A 106 4.68 8.73 6.05
C TYR A 106 5.73 9.85 5.87
N GLU A 107 5.32 11.05 5.46
CA GLU A 107 6.19 12.23 5.36
C GLU A 107 6.35 12.93 6.72
N ASN A 108 5.41 12.73 7.67
CA ASN A 108 5.51 13.11 9.06
C ASN A 108 6.16 11.97 9.87
N VAL A 109 7.48 11.85 9.75
CA VAL A 109 8.24 10.73 10.34
C VAL A 109 8.01 10.55 11.84
N PRO A 110 7.92 11.61 12.68
CA PRO A 110 7.57 11.46 14.10
C PRO A 110 6.21 10.79 14.31
N LEU A 111 5.17 11.19 13.60
CA LEU A 111 3.84 10.58 13.70
C LEU A 111 3.85 9.13 13.20
N ALA A 112 4.44 8.89 12.02
CA ALA A 112 4.56 7.56 11.44
C ALA A 112 5.32 6.59 12.38
N ALA A 113 6.40 7.04 13.02
CA ALA A 113 7.16 6.24 13.98
C ALA A 113 6.33 5.90 15.23
N ARG A 114 5.54 6.83 15.75
CA ARG A 114 4.65 6.58 16.90
C ARG A 114 3.54 5.60 16.56
N ILE A 115 2.92 5.72 15.39
CA ILE A 115 1.92 4.76 14.88
C ILE A 115 2.54 3.35 14.81
N LEU A 116 3.68 3.21 14.13
CA LEU A 116 4.35 1.92 13.99
C LEU A 116 4.79 1.34 15.34
N HIS A 117 5.35 2.16 16.23
CA HIS A 117 5.72 1.74 17.57
C HIS A 117 4.52 1.19 18.34
N ARG A 118 3.42 1.93 18.39
CA ARG A 118 2.21 1.51 19.11
C ARG A 118 1.63 0.24 18.50
N THR A 119 1.53 0.18 17.17
CA THR A 119 1.10 -1.04 16.48
C THR A 119 2.00 -2.23 16.81
N ARG A 120 3.32 -2.05 16.70
CA ARG A 120 4.31 -3.11 16.96
C ARG A 120 4.26 -3.65 18.38
N THR A 121 3.92 -2.81 19.36
CA THR A 121 3.76 -3.23 20.76
C THR A 121 2.39 -3.86 21.06
N THR A 122 1.42 -3.68 20.19
CA THR A 122 0.08 -4.25 20.32
C THR A 122 -0.02 -5.65 19.73
N VAL A 123 0.73 -5.93 18.64
CA VAL A 123 0.64 -7.23 17.94
C VAL A 123 1.94 -8.01 18.00
N THR A 124 1.84 -9.36 17.92
CA THR A 124 3.00 -10.25 17.87
C THR A 124 3.39 -10.65 16.45
N VAL A 125 2.49 -10.47 15.48
CA VAL A 125 2.74 -10.74 14.06
C VAL A 125 3.63 -9.67 13.43
N PRO A 126 4.31 -9.96 12.29
CA PRO A 126 5.10 -8.95 11.58
C PRO A 126 4.30 -7.70 11.21
N VAL A 127 4.94 -6.53 11.32
CA VAL A 127 4.37 -5.23 10.95
C VAL A 127 5.13 -4.69 9.74
N LEU A 128 4.40 -4.33 8.68
CA LEU A 128 4.90 -3.75 7.45
C LEU A 128 4.44 -2.30 7.37
N ALA A 129 5.30 -1.40 6.89
CA ALA A 129 4.94 0.00 6.65
C ALA A 129 4.67 0.23 5.16
N LYS A 130 3.43 0.60 4.80
CA LYS A 130 3.09 0.96 3.43
C LYS A 130 3.27 2.45 3.22
N LEU A 131 4.13 2.77 2.24
CA LEU A 131 4.59 4.12 1.96
C LEU A 131 4.18 4.55 0.55
N GLY A 132 4.07 5.85 0.37
CA GLY A 132 3.90 6.48 -0.94
C GLY A 132 5.24 6.82 -1.62
N PRO A 133 5.19 7.59 -2.73
CA PRO A 133 6.38 7.99 -3.45
C PRO A 133 7.12 9.12 -2.73
N PHE A 134 8.43 9.00 -2.62
CA PHE A 134 9.30 10.06 -2.11
C PHE A 134 9.86 10.92 -3.24
N LYS A 135 10.04 12.20 -2.96
CA LYS A 135 10.60 13.17 -3.92
C LYS A 135 12.08 12.92 -4.22
N THR A 136 12.82 12.39 -3.23
CA THR A 136 14.26 12.10 -3.37
C THR A 136 14.64 10.80 -2.66
N PRO A 137 15.70 10.09 -3.13
CA PRO A 137 16.25 8.93 -2.43
C PRO A 137 16.64 9.24 -0.99
N ARG A 138 17.19 10.42 -0.74
CA ARG A 138 17.57 10.84 0.61
C ARG A 138 16.39 10.81 1.59
N LEU A 139 15.24 11.40 1.22
CA LEU A 139 14.05 11.39 2.08
C LEU A 139 13.54 9.97 2.32
N LEU A 140 13.57 9.10 1.30
CA LEU A 140 13.23 7.70 1.43
C LEU A 140 14.14 7.00 2.46
N HIS A 141 15.45 7.16 2.33
CA HIS A 141 16.42 6.54 3.24
C HIS A 141 16.30 7.05 4.67
N GLU A 142 16.18 8.38 4.87
CA GLU A 142 16.00 8.99 6.18
C GLU A 142 14.73 8.48 6.87
N THR A 143 13.61 8.42 6.14
CA THR A 143 12.34 7.90 6.66
C THR A 143 12.46 6.41 6.98
N ALA A 144 12.93 5.60 6.05
CA ALA A 144 13.05 4.16 6.24
C ALA A 144 13.99 3.82 7.41
N THR A 145 15.12 4.55 7.57
CA THR A 145 16.04 4.37 8.71
C THR A 145 15.32 4.59 10.04
N ARG A 146 14.55 5.67 10.14
CA ARG A 146 13.84 6.01 11.39
C ARG A 146 12.72 5.04 11.71
N LEU A 147 12.04 4.53 10.70
CA LEU A 147 10.93 3.57 10.86
C LEU A 147 11.42 2.12 11.07
N ALA A 148 12.67 1.80 10.72
CA ALA A 148 13.23 0.44 10.78
C ALA A 148 13.21 -0.19 12.19
N ALA A 149 13.20 0.62 13.25
CA ALA A 149 13.07 0.11 14.61
C ALA A 149 11.72 -0.62 14.85
N TRP A 150 10.67 -0.26 14.10
CA TRP A 150 9.31 -0.69 14.34
C TRP A 150 8.70 -1.48 13.18
N ALA A 151 9.26 -1.35 11.96
CA ALA A 151 8.81 -2.07 10.79
C ALA A 151 9.70 -3.28 10.48
N HIS A 152 9.10 -4.43 10.15
CA HIS A 152 9.80 -5.61 9.65
C HIS A 152 10.04 -5.53 8.13
N GLY A 153 9.33 -4.66 7.44
CA GLY A 153 9.46 -4.45 6.01
C GLY A 153 8.68 -3.24 5.53
N TYR A 154 8.88 -2.92 4.26
CA TYR A 154 8.26 -1.79 3.58
C TYR A 154 7.49 -2.24 2.34
N VAL A 155 6.30 -1.69 2.15
CA VAL A 155 5.48 -1.88 0.96
C VAL A 155 5.51 -0.58 0.14
N LEU A 156 6.05 -0.64 -1.07
CA LEU A 156 6.37 0.50 -1.93
C LEU A 156 5.85 0.24 -3.36
N VAL A 157 5.10 1.09 -3.99
CA VAL A 157 4.53 2.40 -3.67
C VAL A 157 3.00 2.27 -3.74
N HIS A 158 2.26 2.86 -2.79
CA HIS A 158 0.80 2.75 -2.76
C HIS A 158 0.14 3.23 -4.07
N SER A 159 0.30 4.51 -4.38
CA SER A 159 -0.26 5.20 -5.55
C SER A 159 0.61 6.39 -5.93
N ILE A 160 0.30 7.06 -7.04
CA ILE A 160 0.87 8.36 -7.37
C ILE A 160 -0.26 9.38 -7.50
N SER A 161 -0.19 10.48 -6.76
CA SER A 161 -1.18 11.56 -6.87
C SER A 161 -0.94 12.38 -8.14
N ARG A 162 -1.97 12.54 -9.00
CA ARG A 162 -1.92 13.30 -10.26
C ARG A 162 -3.18 14.12 -10.44
N ARG A 163 -3.09 15.23 -11.20
CA ARG A 163 -4.25 15.84 -11.81
C ARG A 163 -4.75 14.92 -12.91
N VAL A 164 -6.04 14.67 -12.93
CA VAL A 164 -6.69 13.79 -13.90
C VAL A 164 -7.71 14.60 -14.68
N PHE A 165 -7.64 14.48 -16.00
CA PHE A 165 -8.49 15.18 -16.93
C PHE A 165 -9.28 14.18 -17.78
N ASP A 166 -10.48 14.55 -18.19
CA ASP A 166 -11.25 13.80 -19.16
C ASP A 166 -10.68 13.96 -20.59
N ASP A 167 -11.32 13.34 -21.55
CA ASP A 167 -10.95 13.42 -22.97
C ASP A 167 -11.16 14.80 -23.60
N LYS A 168 -11.88 15.70 -22.93
CA LYS A 168 -12.10 17.09 -23.34
C LYS A 168 -11.17 18.07 -22.63
N GLY A 169 -10.31 17.59 -21.74
CA GLY A 169 -9.38 18.41 -20.97
C GLY A 169 -9.99 19.08 -19.73
N ALA A 170 -11.20 18.71 -19.34
CA ALA A 170 -11.80 19.14 -18.08
C ALA A 170 -11.32 18.24 -16.91
N PRO A 171 -11.32 18.73 -15.65
CA PRO A 171 -11.05 17.89 -14.50
C PRO A 171 -11.97 16.66 -14.48
N ALA A 172 -11.39 15.46 -14.29
CA ALA A 172 -12.14 14.21 -14.30
C ALA A 172 -12.91 13.96 -12.99
N PHE A 173 -12.61 14.70 -11.94
CA PHE A 173 -13.29 14.63 -10.64
C PHE A 173 -13.78 16.00 -10.22
N ASP A 174 -15.05 16.09 -9.85
CA ASP A 174 -15.68 17.30 -9.38
C ASP A 174 -15.49 17.50 -7.88
N GLY A 175 -15.46 18.76 -7.45
CA GLY A 175 -15.44 19.17 -6.04
C GLY A 175 -14.12 19.76 -5.57
N ALA A 176 -14.21 20.64 -4.59
CA ALA A 176 -13.05 21.28 -3.97
C ALA A 176 -12.13 20.22 -3.33
N GLY A 177 -10.83 20.31 -3.61
CA GLY A 177 -9.83 19.35 -3.13
C GLY A 177 -9.70 18.06 -3.95
N ARG A 178 -10.52 17.85 -4.97
CA ARG A 178 -10.47 16.66 -5.84
C ARG A 178 -9.72 16.87 -7.15
N GLU A 179 -9.03 17.98 -7.32
CA GLU A 179 -8.21 18.26 -8.50
C GLU A 179 -7.11 17.22 -8.74
N ARG A 180 -6.77 16.45 -7.70
CA ARG A 180 -5.82 15.36 -7.75
C ARG A 180 -6.50 14.08 -7.27
N ALA A 181 -6.14 12.99 -7.93
CA ALA A 181 -6.62 11.65 -7.57
C ALA A 181 -5.43 10.69 -7.49
N ASP A 182 -5.65 9.57 -6.83
CA ASP A 182 -4.70 8.48 -6.79
C ASP A 182 -4.71 7.72 -8.11
N VAL A 183 -3.56 7.69 -8.78
CA VAL A 183 -3.37 6.89 -9.99
C VAL A 183 -2.67 5.59 -9.61
N VAL A 184 -3.29 4.48 -10.03
CA VAL A 184 -2.83 3.12 -9.80
C VAL A 184 -2.80 2.35 -11.13
N GLY A 185 -2.08 1.22 -11.18
CA GLY A 185 -1.94 0.41 -12.39
C GLY A 185 -0.68 0.73 -13.18
N ALA A 186 -0.65 0.39 -14.46
CA ALA A 186 0.55 0.31 -15.28
C ALA A 186 1.43 1.58 -15.26
N GLN A 187 0.82 2.75 -15.22
CA GLN A 187 1.56 4.03 -15.22
C GLN A 187 2.31 4.32 -13.91
N THR A 188 2.03 3.61 -12.82
CA THR A 188 2.78 3.78 -11.57
C THR A 188 4.10 3.02 -11.57
N PHE A 189 4.30 2.09 -12.51
CA PHE A 189 5.43 1.16 -12.51
C PHE A 189 6.80 1.86 -12.49
N THR A 190 7.00 2.87 -13.32
CA THR A 190 8.29 3.58 -13.40
C THR A 190 8.67 4.24 -12.08
N VAL A 191 7.70 4.84 -11.39
CA VAL A 191 7.94 5.47 -10.08
C VAL A 191 8.18 4.40 -9.01
N ALA A 192 7.36 3.36 -8.99
CA ALA A 192 7.44 2.30 -8.00
C ALA A 192 8.74 1.48 -8.16
N SER A 193 9.06 1.01 -9.37
CA SER A 193 10.26 0.21 -9.62
C SER A 193 11.55 0.97 -9.30
N ARG A 194 11.62 2.27 -9.64
CA ARG A 194 12.77 3.10 -9.27
C ARG A 194 12.94 3.19 -7.75
N GLN A 195 11.88 3.40 -7.01
CA GLN A 195 11.95 3.51 -5.55
C GLN A 195 12.27 2.17 -4.89
N VAL A 196 11.73 1.07 -5.41
CA VAL A 196 12.07 -0.29 -4.97
C VAL A 196 13.54 -0.58 -5.25
N ALA A 197 14.04 -0.31 -6.46
CA ALA A 197 15.44 -0.51 -6.83
C ALA A 197 16.39 0.27 -5.91
N GLU A 198 16.05 1.52 -5.57
CA GLU A 198 16.81 2.35 -4.63
C GLU A 198 16.91 1.68 -3.25
N MET A 199 15.80 1.17 -2.72
CA MET A 199 15.77 0.47 -1.44
C MET A 199 16.57 -0.84 -1.48
N LEU A 200 16.48 -1.59 -2.57
CA LEU A 200 17.23 -2.84 -2.74
C LEU A 200 18.74 -2.59 -2.86
N ALA A 201 19.14 -1.57 -3.59
CA ALA A 201 20.54 -1.16 -3.71
C ALA A 201 21.12 -0.77 -2.34
N TRP A 202 20.35 -0.02 -1.57
CA TRP A 202 20.74 0.41 -0.23
C TRP A 202 20.84 -0.76 0.75
N ARG A 203 19.88 -1.70 0.71
CA ARG A 203 19.93 -2.97 1.47
C ARG A 203 21.17 -3.78 1.11
N LYS A 204 21.47 -3.92 -0.18
CA LYS A 204 22.66 -4.63 -0.70
C LYS A 204 23.97 -4.00 -0.22
N ALA A 205 24.01 -2.68 -0.06
CA ALA A 205 25.14 -1.97 0.52
C ALA A 205 25.32 -2.19 2.03
N GLY A 206 24.47 -3.00 2.67
CA GLY A 206 24.54 -3.33 4.10
C GLY A 206 24.00 -2.25 5.03
N ALA A 207 23.26 -1.28 4.50
CA ALA A 207 22.74 -0.17 5.30
C ALA A 207 21.59 -0.60 6.23
N TRP A 208 20.85 -1.67 5.87
CA TRP A 208 19.72 -2.19 6.62
C TRP A 208 19.26 -3.57 6.08
N ASP A 209 18.36 -4.26 6.79
CA ASP A 209 17.99 -5.66 6.54
C ASP A 209 16.47 -5.92 6.50
N ARG A 210 15.65 -4.91 6.26
CA ARG A 210 14.19 -5.07 6.26
C ARG A 210 13.67 -5.61 4.94
N ALA A 211 12.54 -6.32 4.99
CA ALA A 211 11.87 -6.81 3.78
C ALA A 211 11.40 -5.66 2.88
N VAL A 212 11.46 -5.87 1.57
CA VAL A 212 10.94 -4.96 0.55
C VAL A 212 9.88 -5.68 -0.26
N LEU A 213 8.63 -5.24 -0.11
CA LEU A 213 7.48 -5.73 -0.86
C LEU A 213 7.15 -4.69 -1.92
N ALA A 214 7.29 -5.07 -3.18
CA ALA A 214 7.07 -4.16 -4.30
C ALA A 214 5.61 -4.12 -4.71
N VAL A 215 5.05 -2.92 -4.84
CA VAL A 215 3.71 -2.67 -5.35
C VAL A 215 3.71 -1.41 -6.23
N GLY A 216 2.80 -1.35 -7.19
CA GLY A 216 2.63 -0.22 -8.11
C GLY A 216 3.00 -0.58 -9.54
N GLY A 217 1.97 -0.75 -10.37
CA GLY A 217 2.10 -0.99 -11.80
C GLY A 217 2.70 -2.32 -12.23
N ILE A 218 2.79 -3.28 -11.32
CA ILE A 218 3.16 -4.67 -11.64
C ILE A 218 1.96 -5.33 -12.32
N SER A 219 1.84 -5.10 -13.62
CA SER A 219 0.66 -5.45 -14.42
C SER A 219 0.85 -6.70 -15.28
N THR A 220 2.07 -7.23 -15.37
CA THR A 220 2.35 -8.48 -16.08
C THR A 220 3.20 -9.42 -15.23
N VAL A 221 3.16 -10.71 -15.58
CA VAL A 221 3.98 -11.74 -14.91
C VAL A 221 5.47 -11.46 -15.08
N GLU A 222 5.87 -10.93 -16.24
CA GLU A 222 7.25 -10.57 -16.55
C GLU A 222 7.74 -9.47 -15.59
N ARG A 223 6.98 -8.37 -15.43
CA ARG A 223 7.30 -7.30 -14.47
C ARG A 223 7.43 -7.84 -13.04
N ALA A 224 6.52 -8.73 -12.63
CA ALA A 224 6.59 -9.36 -11.31
C ALA A 224 7.88 -10.18 -11.12
N ARG A 225 8.28 -10.92 -12.15
CA ARG A 225 9.51 -11.72 -12.13
C ARG A 225 10.76 -10.86 -12.13
N ASP A 226 10.78 -9.79 -12.89
CA ASP A 226 11.93 -8.89 -12.97
C ASP A 226 12.18 -8.23 -11.62
N VAL A 227 11.15 -7.68 -10.99
CA VAL A 227 11.25 -7.06 -9.66
C VAL A 227 11.72 -8.06 -8.59
N LEU A 228 11.26 -9.33 -8.64
CA LEU A 228 11.75 -10.36 -7.72
C LEU A 228 13.21 -10.76 -8.01
N ARG A 229 13.65 -10.82 -9.29
CA ARG A 229 15.04 -11.07 -9.64
C ARG A 229 15.98 -9.94 -9.19
N GLU A 230 15.49 -8.70 -9.17
CA GLU A 230 16.21 -7.57 -8.62
C GLU A 230 16.42 -7.66 -7.10
N GLY A 231 15.66 -8.52 -6.42
CA GLY A 231 15.83 -8.82 -4.99
C GLY A 231 14.68 -8.42 -4.09
N ALA A 232 13.52 -8.01 -4.62
CA ALA A 232 12.34 -7.81 -3.79
C ALA A 232 11.91 -9.13 -3.14
N ASP A 233 11.44 -9.08 -1.91
CA ASP A 233 11.03 -10.26 -1.16
C ASP A 233 9.63 -10.75 -1.57
N ALA A 234 8.79 -9.82 -2.01
CA ALA A 234 7.48 -10.14 -2.57
C ALA A 234 7.02 -9.05 -3.55
N VAL A 235 6.01 -9.39 -4.34
CA VAL A 235 5.27 -8.46 -5.19
C VAL A 235 3.79 -8.49 -4.83
N LEU A 236 3.16 -7.32 -4.86
CA LEU A 236 1.73 -7.15 -4.66
C LEU A 236 1.12 -6.60 -5.95
N VAL A 237 -0.05 -7.12 -6.28
CA VAL A 237 -0.82 -6.69 -7.45
C VAL A 237 -2.25 -6.34 -7.02
N ALA A 238 -2.77 -5.25 -7.57
CA ALA A 238 -4.16 -4.83 -7.37
C ALA A 238 -4.85 -4.68 -8.72
N THR A 239 -4.55 -3.63 -9.48
CA THR A 239 -5.16 -3.36 -10.78
C THR A 239 -5.05 -4.55 -11.74
N ALA A 240 -3.90 -5.23 -11.77
CA ALA A 240 -3.73 -6.43 -12.59
C ALA A 240 -4.72 -7.55 -12.23
N ALA A 241 -4.99 -7.75 -10.94
CA ALA A 241 -5.93 -8.77 -10.48
C ALA A 241 -7.40 -8.44 -10.79
N LEU A 242 -7.74 -7.15 -10.95
CA LEU A 242 -9.08 -6.74 -11.40
C LEU A 242 -9.33 -7.15 -12.87
N TYR A 243 -8.32 -7.03 -13.71
CA TYR A 243 -8.42 -7.39 -15.14
C TYR A 243 -8.12 -8.86 -15.42
N ASP A 244 -7.31 -9.47 -14.55
CA ASP A 244 -6.88 -10.85 -14.64
C ASP A 244 -6.93 -11.53 -13.26
N PRO A 245 -8.09 -12.06 -12.87
CA PRO A 245 -8.23 -12.78 -11.60
C PRO A 245 -7.32 -14.01 -11.47
N LEU A 246 -6.80 -14.52 -12.57
CA LEU A 246 -5.87 -15.66 -12.60
C LEU A 246 -4.40 -15.26 -12.62
N PHE A 247 -4.07 -13.98 -12.47
CA PHE A 247 -2.71 -13.48 -12.49
C PHE A 247 -1.77 -14.29 -11.57
N ALA A 248 -2.15 -14.48 -10.32
CA ALA A 248 -1.34 -15.23 -9.35
C ALA A 248 -1.17 -16.71 -9.75
N ALA A 249 -2.21 -17.34 -10.31
CA ALA A 249 -2.13 -18.71 -10.79
C ALA A 249 -1.15 -18.85 -11.96
N ARG A 250 -1.22 -17.95 -12.94
CA ARG A 250 -0.27 -17.90 -14.07
C ARG A 250 1.16 -17.64 -13.63
N PHE A 251 1.36 -16.71 -12.71
CA PHE A 251 2.68 -16.44 -12.13
C PHE A 251 3.29 -17.70 -11.50
N ARG A 252 2.52 -18.47 -10.75
CA ARG A 252 2.96 -19.74 -10.11
C ARG A 252 3.33 -20.80 -11.14
N GLN A 253 2.52 -21.00 -12.19
CA GLN A 253 2.77 -22.02 -13.24
C GLN A 253 4.11 -21.78 -13.95
N ILE A 254 4.41 -20.53 -14.30
CA ILE A 254 5.66 -20.18 -14.98
C ILE A 254 6.87 -20.38 -14.05
N ARG A 255 6.73 -20.16 -12.74
CA ARG A 255 7.80 -20.42 -11.77
C ARG A 255 8.14 -21.91 -11.65
N THR A 256 7.15 -22.77 -11.72
CA THR A 256 7.34 -24.23 -11.66
C THR A 256 8.02 -24.75 -12.93
N ALA A 257 7.70 -24.23 -14.10
CA ALA A 257 8.31 -24.61 -15.37
C ALA A 257 9.76 -24.13 -15.54
N ALA A 258 10.21 -23.12 -14.79
CA ALA A 258 11.59 -22.62 -14.83
C ALA A 258 12.55 -23.34 -13.87
N VAL A 259 12.05 -24.24 -13.05
CA VAL A 259 12.81 -25.04 -12.04
C VAL A 259 12.87 -26.53 -12.46
N ALA A 260 12.12 -26.92 -13.49
CA ALA A 260 12.16 -28.25 -14.11
C ALA A 260 13.07 -28.22 -15.36
#